data_cd4b924e5604acc5c077d7a564c44c7b
#
_entry.id   cd4b924e5604acc5c077d7a564c44c7b
#
_cell.length_a   1.000
_cell.length_b   1.000
_cell.length_c   1.000
_cell.angle_alpha   90.00
_cell.angle_beta   90.00
_cell.angle_gamma   90.00
#
_symmetry.space_group_name_H-M   'P 1'
#
loop_
_entity.id
_entity.type
_entity.pdbx_description
1 polymer ?
#
loop_
_entity_poly.entity_id
_entity_poly.type
_entity_poly.pdbx_seq_one_letter_code
_entity_poly.pdbx_strand_id
1 'polypeptide(L)'
;MTTKPHAVLVPFPAQGHLSPFLQLAKLLHSRGFHITYVNNEFNHNRLLQSKGEDFVNGLPDFKFVSFPDGLPPSDEDATQSLDGLSSAARKTMLGPFRELVAKLNASPDSPPVSCIIPDGFMCFGLKAAEELGILGVPFWTASACGFKSYFHYVELIEKGLEQEVLDAIKAINPNVYCIGPLNLLEARVPAHDTSRDLTVSLWKEDPRCFEWLDKQKPGSVVYVNYGSIAKMSEGQFREFAWGLATCGHPFIWVVRTDVMRANAAVLTEDYYKEIEDRALIVTWCQQEQVLAHEGVGLFFTHAGWNSTLETVIAGKPVICWPFIAEQSTNSRYLCKVWDVGVEASHHVTRGEIVELIKEMLESERGKERHNKALEWKEKAVAAAQVGGSSYKDFDRLIAEVFRH
;
A
#
# COMPACT_ATOMS: atom_id res chain seq x y z
N MET A 1 -17.86 -17.80 29.69
CA MET A 1 -17.58 -16.61 28.85
C MET A 1 -16.68 -17.10 27.74
N THR A 2 -17.09 -17.03 26.51
CA THR A 2 -16.20 -17.34 25.35
C THR A 2 -15.09 -16.32 25.34
N THR A 3 -13.84 -16.76 25.43
CA THR A 3 -12.67 -15.88 25.35
C THR A 3 -12.65 -15.21 23.99
N LYS A 4 -12.40 -13.90 23.95
CA LYS A 4 -12.28 -13.10 22.73
C LYS A 4 -11.16 -13.70 21.84
N PRO A 5 -11.37 -13.99 20.55
CA PRO A 5 -10.28 -14.50 19.71
C PRO A 5 -9.16 -13.47 19.60
N HIS A 6 -7.91 -13.92 19.58
CA HIS A 6 -6.74 -13.05 19.56
C HIS A 6 -5.94 -13.26 18.28
N ALA A 7 -5.89 -12.26 17.42
CA ALA A 7 -5.13 -12.26 16.17
C ALA A 7 -3.81 -11.49 16.32
N VAL A 8 -2.70 -12.14 15.97
CA VAL A 8 -1.37 -11.53 15.88
C VAL A 8 -1.02 -11.29 14.42
N LEU A 9 -0.97 -10.02 14.01
CA LEU A 9 -0.70 -9.61 12.63
C LEU A 9 0.76 -9.21 12.46
N VAL A 10 1.44 -9.78 11.45
CA VAL A 10 2.89 -9.61 11.24
C VAL A 10 3.16 -9.14 9.81
N PRO A 11 3.05 -7.84 9.52
CA PRO A 11 3.34 -7.28 8.20
C PRO A 11 4.82 -7.37 7.84
N PHE A 12 5.13 -7.41 6.55
CA PHE A 12 6.47 -7.11 6.07
C PHE A 12 6.81 -5.64 6.37
N PRO A 13 8.04 -5.32 6.85
CA PRO A 13 8.37 -3.98 7.39
C PRO A 13 8.54 -2.90 6.30
N ALA A 14 7.60 -2.76 5.39
CA ALA A 14 7.54 -1.70 4.37
C ALA A 14 6.15 -1.07 4.35
N GLN A 15 6.07 0.25 4.10
CA GLN A 15 4.82 1.01 4.16
C GLN A 15 3.68 0.37 3.35
N GLY A 16 3.99 -0.15 2.15
CA GLY A 16 3.01 -0.83 1.28
C GLY A 16 2.41 -2.11 1.87
N HIS A 17 3.01 -2.67 2.91
CA HIS A 17 2.51 -3.84 3.64
C HIS A 17 1.87 -3.45 4.98
N LEU A 18 2.40 -2.43 5.65
CA LEU A 18 1.85 -1.97 6.93
C LEU A 18 0.41 -1.48 6.79
N SER A 19 0.12 -0.69 5.76
CA SER A 19 -1.22 -0.10 5.56
C SER A 19 -2.31 -1.16 5.38
N PRO A 20 -2.24 -2.13 4.45
CA PRO A 20 -3.27 -3.15 4.30
C PRO A 20 -3.38 -4.08 5.52
N PHE A 21 -2.29 -4.33 6.24
CA PHE A 21 -2.33 -5.06 7.50
C PHE A 21 -3.08 -4.32 8.59
N LEU A 22 -2.93 -2.98 8.68
CA LEU A 22 -3.70 -2.19 9.63
C LEU A 22 -5.19 -2.18 9.27
N GLN A 23 -5.54 -2.07 7.98
CA GLN A 23 -6.92 -2.16 7.51
C GLN A 23 -7.55 -3.50 7.87
N LEU A 24 -6.83 -4.62 7.64
CA LEU A 24 -7.28 -5.95 8.06
C LEU A 24 -7.44 -6.04 9.58
N ALA A 25 -6.49 -5.51 10.36
CA ALA A 25 -6.54 -5.48 11.81
C ALA A 25 -7.80 -4.76 12.35
N LYS A 26 -8.14 -3.61 11.79
CA LYS A 26 -9.37 -2.86 12.14
C LYS A 26 -10.63 -3.65 11.79
N LEU A 27 -10.65 -4.30 10.63
CA LEU A 27 -11.78 -5.14 10.22
C LEU A 27 -11.98 -6.32 11.17
N LEU A 28 -10.89 -6.99 11.59
CA LEU A 28 -10.94 -8.08 12.58
C LEU A 28 -11.36 -7.54 13.97
N HIS A 29 -10.83 -6.40 14.39
CA HIS A 29 -11.22 -5.73 15.65
C HIS A 29 -12.71 -5.44 15.68
N SER A 30 -13.28 -4.89 14.59
CA SER A 30 -14.72 -4.63 14.47
C SER A 30 -15.60 -5.89 14.50
N ARG A 31 -15.00 -7.08 14.27
CA ARG A 31 -15.62 -8.40 14.41
C ARG A 31 -15.40 -9.03 15.78
N GLY A 32 -14.82 -8.29 16.71
CA GLY A 32 -14.66 -8.69 18.11
C GLY A 32 -13.34 -9.39 18.43
N PHE A 33 -12.32 -9.30 17.60
CA PHE A 33 -10.99 -9.83 17.90
C PHE A 33 -10.22 -8.91 18.85
N HIS A 34 -9.40 -9.51 19.71
CA HIS A 34 -8.24 -8.84 20.29
C HIS A 34 -7.13 -8.80 19.26
N ILE A 35 -6.49 -7.67 19.07
CA ILE A 35 -5.47 -7.45 18.05
C ILE A 35 -4.11 -7.20 18.69
N THR A 36 -3.09 -7.92 18.21
CA THR A 36 -1.68 -7.55 18.39
C THR A 36 -1.06 -7.29 17.04
N TYR A 37 -0.75 -6.02 16.76
CA TYR A 37 -0.08 -5.59 15.54
C TYR A 37 1.44 -5.53 15.77
N VAL A 38 2.19 -6.37 15.07
CA VAL A 38 3.61 -6.61 15.34
C VAL A 38 4.47 -5.89 14.32
N ASN A 39 5.35 -4.98 14.79
CA ASN A 39 6.37 -4.33 13.99
C ASN A 39 7.75 -4.92 14.28
N ASN A 40 8.73 -4.68 13.40
CA ASN A 40 10.13 -4.71 13.83
C ASN A 40 10.46 -3.46 14.65
N GLU A 41 11.51 -3.49 15.46
CA GLU A 41 11.90 -2.37 16.33
C GLU A 41 12.14 -1.07 15.53
N PHE A 42 12.73 -1.18 14.34
CA PHE A 42 12.99 -0.03 13.49
C PHE A 42 11.70 0.74 13.11
N ASN A 43 10.69 0.06 12.59
CA ASN A 43 9.43 0.70 12.24
C ASN A 43 8.58 1.08 13.45
N HIS A 44 8.69 0.34 14.55
CA HIS A 44 8.02 0.71 15.81
C HIS A 44 8.52 2.06 16.32
N ASN A 45 9.84 2.28 16.31
CA ASN A 45 10.45 3.56 16.70
C ASN A 45 10.02 4.69 15.76
N ARG A 46 9.91 4.44 14.46
CA ARG A 46 9.39 5.42 13.49
C ARG A 46 7.94 5.78 13.73
N LEU A 47 7.10 4.81 14.07
CA LEU A 47 5.71 5.08 14.46
C LEU A 47 5.65 5.92 15.75
N LEU A 48 6.49 5.60 16.73
CA LEU A 48 6.60 6.38 17.96
C LEU A 48 6.98 7.84 17.65
N GLN A 49 7.95 8.07 16.77
CA GLN A 49 8.37 9.42 16.37
C GLN A 49 7.30 10.16 15.55
N SER A 50 6.58 9.46 14.67
CA SER A 50 5.61 10.08 13.76
C SER A 50 4.24 10.31 14.39
N LYS A 51 3.82 9.46 15.32
CA LYS A 51 2.46 9.43 15.91
C LYS A 51 2.42 9.65 17.44
N GLY A 52 3.55 9.47 18.14
CA GLY A 52 3.65 9.62 19.60
C GLY A 52 3.34 8.35 20.39
N GLU A 53 3.61 8.42 21.72
CA GLU A 53 3.45 7.29 22.64
C GLU A 53 2.00 6.82 22.78
N ASP A 54 1.05 7.75 22.86
CA ASP A 54 -0.37 7.42 23.04
C ASP A 54 -0.89 6.55 21.89
N PHE A 55 -0.44 6.81 20.67
CA PHE A 55 -0.79 6.00 19.52
C PHE A 55 -0.19 4.59 19.61
N VAL A 56 1.10 4.48 19.96
CA VAL A 56 1.81 3.20 20.02
C VAL A 56 1.30 2.33 21.17
N ASN A 57 0.85 2.93 22.28
CA ASN A 57 0.17 2.22 23.38
C ASN A 57 -1.13 1.56 22.93
N GLY A 58 -1.76 2.04 21.85
CA GLY A 58 -2.95 1.48 21.26
C GLY A 58 -4.20 1.54 22.14
N LEU A 59 -5.10 0.59 21.94
CA LEU A 59 -6.35 0.44 22.70
C LEU A 59 -6.26 -0.75 23.66
N PRO A 60 -7.17 -0.90 24.62
CA PRO A 60 -7.16 -2.04 25.53
C PRO A 60 -7.09 -3.41 24.83
N ASP A 61 -7.75 -3.52 23.69
CA ASP A 61 -7.83 -4.75 22.90
C ASP A 61 -7.24 -4.62 21.46
N PHE A 62 -6.43 -3.57 21.25
CA PHE A 62 -5.66 -3.35 20.04
C PHE A 62 -4.28 -2.80 20.38
N LYS A 63 -3.25 -3.66 20.34
CA LYS A 63 -1.89 -3.34 20.79
C LYS A 63 -0.89 -3.31 19.64
N PHE A 64 0.02 -2.34 19.68
CA PHE A 64 1.22 -2.34 18.86
C PHE A 64 2.40 -2.85 19.68
N VAL A 65 3.10 -3.84 19.16
CA VAL A 65 4.29 -4.43 19.81
C VAL A 65 5.42 -4.56 18.80
N SER A 66 6.64 -4.75 19.30
CA SER A 66 7.80 -4.95 18.43
C SER A 66 8.66 -6.12 18.87
N PHE A 67 9.49 -6.58 17.94
CA PHE A 67 10.55 -7.55 18.17
C PHE A 67 11.78 -7.20 17.35
N PRO A 68 13.00 -7.62 17.76
CA PRO A 68 14.23 -7.34 17.03
C PRO A 68 14.28 -8.14 15.72
N ASP A 69 14.64 -7.47 14.61
CA ASP A 69 14.82 -8.09 13.29
C ASP A 69 16.24 -8.66 13.07
N GLY A 70 17.19 -8.26 13.93
CA GLY A 70 18.58 -8.67 13.84
C GLY A 70 19.36 -7.95 12.74
N LEU A 71 18.83 -6.86 12.18
CA LEU A 71 19.51 -6.04 11.20
C LEU A 71 20.34 -4.92 11.87
N PRO A 72 21.41 -4.44 11.22
CA PRO A 72 22.13 -3.27 11.69
C PRO A 72 21.26 -2.01 11.61
N PRO A 73 21.59 -0.95 12.38
CA PRO A 73 20.91 0.34 12.29
C PRO A 73 20.83 0.85 10.85
N SER A 74 19.69 1.41 10.48
CA SER A 74 19.42 1.99 9.16
C SER A 74 19.12 3.49 9.29
N ASP A 75 19.20 4.22 8.18
CA ASP A 75 18.78 5.63 8.11
C ASP A 75 17.29 5.76 8.47
N GLU A 76 17.00 6.58 9.47
CA GLU A 76 15.65 6.77 10.01
C GLU A 76 14.65 7.34 8.96
N ASP A 77 15.15 8.06 7.96
CA ASP A 77 14.33 8.65 6.90
C ASP A 77 14.10 7.69 5.70
N ALA A 78 14.74 6.53 5.68
CA ALA A 78 14.67 5.58 4.57
C ALA A 78 13.94 4.28 4.95
N THR A 79 13.52 3.53 3.94
CA THR A 79 13.10 2.14 4.13
C THR A 79 14.34 1.25 4.30
N GLN A 80 14.31 0.30 5.25
CA GLN A 80 15.38 -0.70 5.39
C GLN A 80 15.58 -1.49 4.08
N SER A 81 16.79 -2.05 3.92
CA SER A 81 17.10 -2.88 2.75
C SER A 81 16.14 -4.06 2.61
N LEU A 82 15.46 -4.17 1.47
CA LEU A 82 14.53 -5.27 1.19
C LEU A 82 15.23 -6.63 1.20
N ASP A 83 16.46 -6.71 0.68
CA ASP A 83 17.27 -7.93 0.70
C ASP A 83 17.67 -8.29 2.15
N GLY A 84 18.02 -7.29 2.95
CA GLY A 84 18.28 -7.44 4.38
C GLY A 84 17.07 -8.00 5.12
N LEU A 85 15.90 -7.38 4.95
CA LEU A 85 14.64 -7.81 5.57
C LEU A 85 14.25 -9.23 5.13
N SER A 86 14.36 -9.53 3.84
CA SER A 86 14.07 -10.88 3.30
C SER A 86 15.05 -11.93 3.82
N SER A 87 16.32 -11.59 4.02
CA SER A 87 17.31 -12.47 4.63
C SER A 87 17.02 -12.69 6.13
N ALA A 88 16.70 -11.62 6.86
CA ALA A 88 16.37 -11.68 8.28
C ALA A 88 15.11 -12.50 8.53
N ALA A 89 14.06 -12.35 7.71
CA ALA A 89 12.85 -13.18 7.80
C ALA A 89 13.14 -14.69 7.70
N ARG A 90 14.15 -15.06 6.92
CA ARG A 90 14.55 -16.48 6.78
C ARG A 90 15.51 -16.98 7.88
N LYS A 91 16.29 -16.10 8.52
CA LYS A 91 17.43 -16.51 9.35
C LYS A 91 17.32 -16.12 10.82
N THR A 92 16.83 -14.93 11.14
CA THR A 92 16.95 -14.34 12.47
C THR A 92 15.64 -14.07 13.19
N MET A 93 14.54 -13.84 12.47
CA MET A 93 13.28 -13.36 13.06
C MET A 93 12.46 -14.45 13.79
N LEU A 94 12.62 -15.73 13.46
CA LEU A 94 11.79 -16.81 14.04
C LEU A 94 11.92 -16.92 15.56
N GLY A 95 13.13 -16.90 16.10
CA GLY A 95 13.39 -17.04 17.54
C GLY A 95 12.75 -15.92 18.34
N PRO A 96 13.11 -14.65 18.08
CA PRO A 96 12.53 -13.50 18.77
C PRO A 96 11.00 -13.42 18.64
N PHE A 97 10.44 -13.78 17.49
CA PHE A 97 8.99 -13.78 17.31
C PHE A 97 8.29 -14.86 18.15
N ARG A 98 8.85 -16.06 18.25
CA ARG A 98 8.31 -17.12 19.14
C ARG A 98 8.32 -16.68 20.60
N GLU A 99 9.39 -16.02 21.04
CA GLU A 99 9.48 -15.48 22.41
C GLU A 99 8.41 -14.42 22.65
N LEU A 100 8.13 -13.57 21.65
CA LEU A 100 7.05 -12.59 21.71
C LEU A 100 5.70 -13.28 21.89
N VAL A 101 5.37 -14.29 21.06
CA VAL A 101 4.10 -15.02 21.16
C VAL A 101 3.98 -15.75 22.51
N ALA A 102 5.06 -16.33 23.00
CA ALA A 102 5.08 -16.97 24.33
C ALA A 102 4.79 -15.95 25.46
N LYS A 103 5.34 -14.73 25.39
CA LYS A 103 5.05 -13.63 26.31
C LYS A 103 3.58 -13.19 26.24
N LEU A 104 3.02 -13.09 25.03
CA LEU A 104 1.60 -12.75 24.85
C LEU A 104 0.68 -13.79 25.49
N ASN A 105 1.00 -15.09 25.29
CA ASN A 105 0.23 -16.19 25.88
C ASN A 105 0.35 -16.28 27.40
N ALA A 106 1.44 -15.81 27.98
CA ALA A 106 1.65 -15.77 29.44
C ALA A 106 1.08 -14.51 30.10
N SER A 107 0.68 -13.50 29.31
CA SER A 107 0.17 -12.22 29.84
C SER A 107 -1.25 -12.37 30.36
N PRO A 108 -1.57 -11.84 31.56
CA PRO A 108 -2.95 -11.76 32.02
C PRO A 108 -3.78 -10.66 31.31
N ASP A 109 -3.11 -9.74 30.59
CA ASP A 109 -3.73 -8.57 29.98
C ASP A 109 -4.31 -8.82 28.59
N SER A 110 -4.11 -10.02 28.04
CA SER A 110 -4.61 -10.43 26.73
C SER A 110 -5.09 -11.88 26.73
N PRO A 111 -6.12 -12.21 25.94
CA PRO A 111 -6.50 -13.60 25.74
C PRO A 111 -5.35 -14.37 25.04
N PRO A 112 -5.27 -15.72 25.19
CA PRO A 112 -4.31 -16.51 24.45
C PRO A 112 -4.41 -16.29 22.95
N VAL A 113 -3.26 -16.32 22.24
CA VAL A 113 -3.20 -16.15 20.80
C VAL A 113 -3.92 -17.30 20.10
N SER A 114 -4.94 -17.00 19.33
CA SER A 114 -5.76 -17.97 18.59
C SER A 114 -5.35 -18.09 17.11
N CYS A 115 -4.79 -17.03 16.53
CA CYS A 115 -4.27 -17.08 15.16
C CYS A 115 -3.10 -16.11 14.95
N ILE A 116 -2.20 -16.50 14.03
CA ILE A 116 -1.10 -15.68 13.55
C ILE A 116 -1.34 -15.39 12.08
N ILE A 117 -1.33 -14.11 11.71
CA ILE A 117 -1.56 -13.64 10.33
C ILE A 117 -0.27 -12.98 9.84
N PRO A 118 0.66 -13.75 9.27
CA PRO A 118 1.88 -13.18 8.70
C PRO A 118 1.67 -12.70 7.26
N ASP A 119 2.45 -11.70 6.87
CA ASP A 119 2.64 -11.35 5.46
C ASP A 119 3.21 -12.54 4.68
N GLY A 120 2.83 -12.69 3.42
CA GLY A 120 3.34 -13.77 2.57
C GLY A 120 4.88 -13.81 2.47
N PHE A 121 5.57 -12.69 2.68
CA PHE A 121 7.03 -12.64 2.76
C PHE A 121 7.60 -12.95 4.15
N MET A 122 6.78 -12.98 5.19
CA MET A 122 7.19 -13.27 6.58
C MET A 122 6.99 -14.74 6.92
N CYS A 123 7.63 -15.63 6.15
CA CYS A 123 7.49 -17.10 6.23
C CYS A 123 7.74 -17.68 7.63
N PHE A 124 8.55 -17.02 8.47
CA PHE A 124 8.77 -17.44 9.86
C PHE A 124 7.50 -17.42 10.71
N GLY A 125 6.54 -16.55 10.37
CA GLY A 125 5.27 -16.45 11.09
C GLY A 125 4.42 -17.71 10.95
N LEU A 126 4.34 -18.31 9.75
CA LEU A 126 3.68 -19.60 9.54
C LEU A 126 4.40 -20.73 10.27
N LYS A 127 5.75 -20.73 10.21
CA LYS A 127 6.54 -21.72 10.93
C LYS A 127 6.36 -21.61 12.45
N ALA A 128 6.31 -20.40 12.99
CA ALA A 128 6.03 -20.19 14.41
C ALA A 128 4.61 -20.69 14.79
N ALA A 129 3.62 -20.41 13.94
CA ALA A 129 2.25 -20.89 14.14
C ALA A 129 2.19 -22.42 14.20
N GLU A 130 2.83 -23.10 13.25
CA GLU A 130 2.94 -24.57 13.21
C GLU A 130 3.62 -25.13 14.47
N GLU A 131 4.79 -24.59 14.85
CA GLU A 131 5.56 -25.04 16.03
C GLU A 131 4.79 -24.82 17.36
N LEU A 132 3.93 -23.82 17.43
CA LEU A 132 3.13 -23.46 18.61
C LEU A 132 1.72 -24.09 18.61
N GLY A 133 1.35 -24.81 17.55
CA GLY A 133 -0.01 -25.36 17.40
C GLY A 133 -1.10 -24.31 17.29
N ILE A 134 -0.77 -23.11 16.74
CA ILE A 134 -1.66 -21.99 16.53
C ILE A 134 -2.06 -21.91 15.05
N LEU A 135 -3.29 -21.51 14.75
CA LEU A 135 -3.75 -21.32 13.38
C LEU A 135 -2.90 -20.25 12.67
N GLY A 136 -2.29 -20.59 11.52
CA GLY A 136 -1.54 -19.67 10.65
C GLY A 136 -2.34 -19.31 9.40
N VAL A 137 -2.55 -18.03 9.12
CA VAL A 137 -3.31 -17.55 7.96
C VAL A 137 -2.46 -16.50 7.21
N PRO A 138 -1.79 -16.86 6.10
CA PRO A 138 -0.95 -15.91 5.39
C PRO A 138 -1.83 -14.85 4.69
N PHE A 139 -1.43 -13.59 4.80
CA PHE A 139 -2.07 -12.48 4.11
C PHE A 139 -1.16 -11.95 3.01
N TRP A 140 -1.67 -11.91 1.77
CA TRP A 140 -0.97 -11.42 0.61
C TRP A 140 -1.43 -9.99 0.28
N THR A 141 -0.52 -9.03 0.37
CA THR A 141 -0.79 -7.59 0.26
C THR A 141 -0.72 -7.03 -1.16
N ALA A 142 -0.53 -7.89 -2.16
CA ALA A 142 -0.52 -7.51 -3.57
C ALA A 142 -1.69 -8.13 -4.34
N SER A 143 -1.78 -7.86 -5.64
CA SER A 143 -2.87 -8.37 -6.48
C SER A 143 -2.84 -9.89 -6.62
N ALA A 144 -4.02 -10.50 -6.84
CA ALA A 144 -4.10 -11.91 -7.21
C ALA A 144 -3.31 -12.21 -8.50
N CYS A 145 -3.30 -11.27 -9.45
CA CYS A 145 -2.49 -11.36 -10.67
C CYS A 145 -1.00 -11.33 -10.36
N GLY A 146 -0.56 -10.44 -9.44
CA GLY A 146 0.80 -10.42 -8.94
C GLY A 146 1.17 -11.73 -8.24
N PHE A 147 0.30 -12.26 -7.38
CA PHE A 147 0.51 -13.56 -6.71
C PHE A 147 0.70 -14.70 -7.72
N LYS A 148 -0.18 -14.82 -8.72
CA LYS A 148 -0.03 -15.81 -9.80
C LYS A 148 1.29 -15.60 -10.56
N SER A 149 1.68 -14.35 -10.82
CA SER A 149 2.93 -14.03 -11.51
C SER A 149 4.15 -14.56 -10.74
N TYR A 150 4.16 -14.50 -9.42
CA TYR A 150 5.24 -15.08 -8.61
C TYR A 150 5.29 -16.61 -8.70
N PHE A 151 4.14 -17.30 -8.76
CA PHE A 151 4.09 -18.76 -8.92
C PHE A 151 4.53 -19.23 -10.29
N HIS A 152 4.22 -18.47 -11.33
CA HIS A 152 4.47 -18.84 -12.73
C HIS A 152 5.46 -17.90 -13.42
N TYR A 153 6.34 -17.25 -12.67
CA TYR A 153 7.21 -16.20 -13.19
C TYR A 153 7.97 -16.64 -14.45
N VAL A 154 8.50 -17.86 -14.48
CA VAL A 154 9.20 -18.42 -15.64
C VAL A 154 8.21 -18.74 -16.78
N GLU A 155 7.07 -19.35 -16.47
CA GLU A 155 6.07 -19.79 -17.47
C GLU A 155 5.30 -18.60 -18.08
N LEU A 156 5.04 -17.52 -17.30
CA LEU A 156 4.37 -16.30 -17.79
C LEU A 156 5.24 -15.51 -18.74
N ILE A 157 6.55 -15.47 -18.53
CA ILE A 157 7.51 -14.88 -19.46
C ILE A 157 7.46 -15.62 -20.80
N GLU A 158 7.35 -16.96 -20.76
CA GLU A 158 7.36 -17.80 -21.98
C GLU A 158 6.04 -17.79 -22.75
N LYS A 159 4.88 -17.61 -22.09
CA LYS A 159 3.56 -17.87 -22.71
C LYS A 159 2.63 -16.67 -22.84
N GLY A 160 2.90 -15.53 -22.22
CA GLY A 160 2.07 -14.31 -22.33
C GLY A 160 0.61 -14.47 -21.88
N LEU A 161 0.32 -15.38 -20.93
CA LEU A 161 -1.04 -15.76 -20.54
C LEU A 161 -1.65 -14.87 -19.46
N GLU A 162 -2.89 -14.41 -19.66
CA GLU A 162 -3.57 -13.40 -18.85
C GLU A 162 -4.94 -13.77 -18.29
N GLN A 163 -5.52 -14.89 -18.64
CA GLN A 163 -6.90 -15.18 -18.30
C GLN A 163 -7.02 -16.24 -17.19
N GLU A 164 -8.04 -16.05 -16.28
CA GLU A 164 -8.41 -16.99 -15.23
C GLU A 164 -7.45 -17.09 -14.04
N VAL A 165 -6.91 -15.94 -13.62
CA VAL A 165 -5.94 -15.91 -12.51
C VAL A 165 -6.51 -16.44 -11.21
N LEU A 166 -7.69 -15.96 -10.83
CA LEU A 166 -8.32 -16.35 -9.56
C LEU A 166 -8.76 -17.81 -9.55
N ASP A 167 -9.32 -18.29 -10.67
CA ASP A 167 -9.75 -19.68 -10.81
C ASP A 167 -8.56 -20.63 -10.78
N ALA A 168 -7.43 -20.24 -11.42
CA ALA A 168 -6.19 -20.99 -11.34
C ALA A 168 -5.59 -20.99 -9.93
N ILE A 169 -5.66 -19.91 -9.18
CA ILE A 169 -5.22 -19.85 -7.77
C ILE A 169 -6.14 -20.74 -6.91
N LYS A 170 -7.45 -20.66 -7.08
CA LYS A 170 -8.42 -21.51 -6.35
C LYS A 170 -8.28 -22.99 -6.69
N ALA A 171 -7.85 -23.34 -7.90
CA ALA A 171 -7.54 -24.70 -8.27
C ALA A 171 -6.31 -25.26 -7.52
N ILE A 172 -5.34 -24.39 -7.22
CA ILE A 172 -4.16 -24.74 -6.42
C ILE A 172 -4.49 -24.77 -4.93
N ASN A 173 -5.24 -23.77 -4.46
CA ASN A 173 -5.68 -23.64 -3.07
C ASN A 173 -7.14 -23.14 -3.03
N PRO A 174 -8.13 -24.00 -2.71
CA PRO A 174 -9.54 -23.61 -2.67
C PRO A 174 -9.86 -22.62 -1.53
N ASN A 175 -9.00 -22.51 -0.52
CA ASN A 175 -9.17 -21.65 0.63
C ASN A 175 -8.54 -20.24 0.40
N VAL A 176 -8.80 -19.65 -0.75
CA VAL A 176 -8.39 -18.27 -1.07
C VAL A 176 -9.58 -17.32 -0.96
N TYR A 177 -9.37 -16.22 -0.23
CA TYR A 177 -10.37 -15.18 0.04
C TYR A 177 -9.89 -13.85 -0.54
N CYS A 178 -10.61 -13.29 -1.50
CA CYS A 178 -10.31 -12.01 -2.13
C CYS A 178 -11.04 -10.88 -1.43
N ILE A 179 -10.40 -10.28 -0.43
CA ILE A 179 -11.00 -9.30 0.48
C ILE A 179 -10.68 -7.83 0.13
N GLY A 180 -10.11 -7.56 -1.04
CA GLY A 180 -9.83 -6.19 -1.51
C GLY A 180 -11.01 -5.55 -2.27
N PRO A 181 -11.09 -4.20 -2.35
CA PRO A 181 -10.24 -3.22 -1.69
C PRO A 181 -10.56 -3.05 -0.20
N LEU A 182 -9.57 -3.20 0.66
CA LEU A 182 -9.76 -3.12 2.12
C LEU A 182 -10.21 -1.75 2.60
N ASN A 183 -9.77 -0.66 1.96
CA ASN A 183 -10.20 0.70 2.25
C ASN A 183 -11.73 0.85 2.24
N LEU A 184 -12.40 0.26 1.24
CA LEU A 184 -13.85 0.32 1.12
C LEU A 184 -14.58 -0.57 2.16
N LEU A 185 -13.97 -1.69 2.56
CA LEU A 185 -14.47 -2.51 3.66
C LEU A 185 -14.25 -1.81 5.00
N GLU A 186 -13.07 -1.23 5.23
CA GLU A 186 -12.72 -0.47 6.43
C GLU A 186 -13.66 0.71 6.66
N ALA A 187 -14.08 1.41 5.60
CA ALA A 187 -15.06 2.49 5.70
C ALA A 187 -16.39 2.06 6.36
N ARG A 188 -16.65 0.74 6.46
CA ARG A 188 -17.83 0.16 7.11
C ARG A 188 -17.62 -0.22 8.58
N VAL A 189 -16.39 -0.09 9.09
CA VAL A 189 -16.14 -0.25 10.52
C VAL A 189 -17.05 0.73 11.29
N PRO A 190 -17.79 0.28 12.29
CA PRO A 190 -18.75 1.13 12.99
C PRO A 190 -18.12 2.40 13.55
N ALA A 191 -18.86 3.50 13.55
CA ALA A 191 -18.36 4.80 14.01
C ALA A 191 -17.92 4.82 15.49
N HIS A 192 -18.48 3.92 16.31
CA HIS A 192 -18.12 3.77 17.72
C HIS A 192 -16.86 2.92 17.94
N ASP A 193 -16.34 2.27 16.90
CA ASP A 193 -15.09 1.52 17.00
C ASP A 193 -13.91 2.48 16.91
N THR A 194 -13.25 2.68 18.02
CA THR A 194 -12.13 3.62 18.17
C THR A 194 -10.89 3.20 17.37
N SER A 195 -10.83 1.96 16.85
CA SER A 195 -9.76 1.52 15.95
C SER A 195 -9.78 2.25 14.60
N ARG A 196 -10.90 2.89 14.22
CA ARG A 196 -11.00 3.69 12.98
C ARG A 196 -9.96 4.80 12.91
N ASP A 197 -9.64 5.40 14.04
CA ASP A 197 -8.73 6.55 14.12
C ASP A 197 -7.25 6.13 14.05
N LEU A 198 -6.98 4.82 14.13
CA LEU A 198 -5.63 4.30 13.99
C LEU A 198 -5.17 4.43 12.52
N THR A 199 -4.03 5.06 12.31
CA THR A 199 -3.40 5.19 11.00
C THR A 199 -1.94 4.79 11.08
N VAL A 200 -1.43 4.05 10.09
CA VAL A 200 -0.03 3.68 10.03
C VAL A 200 0.66 4.43 8.90
N SER A 201 1.50 5.39 9.25
CA SER A 201 2.37 6.09 8.32
C SER A 201 3.75 6.23 8.95
N LEU A 202 4.77 5.76 8.27
CA LEU A 202 6.16 5.83 8.73
C LEU A 202 6.76 7.24 8.55
N TRP A 203 6.06 8.14 7.89
CA TRP A 203 6.46 9.53 7.66
C TRP A 203 5.37 10.49 8.13
N LYS A 204 5.82 11.68 8.52
CA LYS A 204 4.90 12.76 8.88
C LYS A 204 4.20 13.28 7.63
N GLU A 205 2.89 13.30 7.66
CA GLU A 205 2.04 13.80 6.57
C GLU A 205 2.03 15.33 6.53
N ASP A 206 2.09 15.90 5.32
CA ASP A 206 2.04 17.35 5.11
C ASP A 206 0.59 17.80 4.93
N PRO A 207 0.04 18.61 5.84
CA PRO A 207 -1.35 19.06 5.77
C PRO A 207 -1.62 20.09 4.67
N ARG A 208 -0.58 20.73 4.11
CA ARG A 208 -0.74 21.78 3.10
C ARG A 208 -1.35 21.30 1.79
N CYS A 209 -1.36 19.98 1.56
CA CYS A 209 -1.89 19.40 0.32
C CYS A 209 -3.33 19.82 0.06
N PHE A 210 -4.19 19.81 1.08
CA PHE A 210 -5.62 20.11 0.92
C PHE A 210 -5.87 21.60 0.67
N GLU A 211 -5.25 22.48 1.46
CA GLU A 211 -5.35 23.93 1.25
C GLU A 211 -4.84 24.36 -0.14
N TRP A 212 -3.85 23.66 -0.66
CA TRP A 212 -3.31 23.91 -1.99
C TRP A 212 -4.25 23.37 -3.08
N LEU A 213 -4.82 22.17 -2.89
CA LEU A 213 -5.77 21.55 -3.82
C LEU A 213 -7.08 22.35 -3.93
N ASP A 214 -7.59 22.88 -2.82
CA ASP A 214 -8.82 23.70 -2.78
C ASP A 214 -8.73 24.95 -3.68
N LYS A 215 -7.51 25.41 -4.00
CA LYS A 215 -7.27 26.56 -4.88
C LYS A 215 -7.18 26.18 -6.36
N GLN A 216 -7.17 24.87 -6.67
CA GLN A 216 -7.01 24.38 -8.03
C GLN A 216 -8.36 24.15 -8.71
N LYS A 217 -8.35 24.19 -10.04
CA LYS A 217 -9.55 23.84 -10.82
C LYS A 217 -9.82 22.34 -10.72
N PRO A 218 -11.08 21.91 -10.65
CA PRO A 218 -11.42 20.49 -10.69
C PRO A 218 -10.75 19.76 -11.87
N GLY A 219 -10.15 18.60 -11.58
CA GLY A 219 -9.54 17.74 -12.59
C GLY A 219 -8.27 18.28 -13.25
N SER A 220 -7.65 19.37 -12.73
CA SER A 220 -6.49 19.99 -13.36
C SER A 220 -5.14 19.52 -12.84
N VAL A 221 -5.08 18.94 -11.64
CA VAL A 221 -3.84 18.64 -10.93
C VAL A 221 -3.32 17.26 -11.29
N VAL A 222 -2.02 17.17 -11.58
CA VAL A 222 -1.26 15.92 -11.66
C VAL A 222 -0.74 15.58 -10.26
N TYR A 223 -1.21 14.50 -9.67
CA TYR A 223 -0.62 13.95 -8.45
C TYR A 223 0.50 12.98 -8.83
N VAL A 224 1.64 13.08 -8.17
CA VAL A 224 2.85 12.30 -8.50
C VAL A 224 3.40 11.63 -7.26
N ASN A 225 3.45 10.29 -7.26
CA ASN A 225 4.04 9.51 -6.17
C ASN A 225 4.57 8.16 -6.65
N TYR A 226 5.84 7.89 -6.40
CA TYR A 226 6.52 6.63 -6.78
C TYR A 226 6.63 5.63 -5.63
N GLY A 227 5.84 5.82 -4.56
CA GLY A 227 5.85 4.94 -3.40
C GLY A 227 7.08 5.11 -2.51
N SER A 228 7.21 4.18 -1.55
CA SER A 228 8.20 4.27 -0.47
C SER A 228 9.55 3.62 -0.78
N ILE A 229 9.72 2.97 -1.93
CA ILE A 229 10.88 2.11 -2.23
C ILE A 229 11.61 2.52 -3.52
N ALA A 230 10.90 3.10 -4.49
CA ALA A 230 11.47 3.43 -5.80
C ALA A 230 12.71 4.32 -5.69
N LYS A 231 13.72 4.00 -6.49
CA LYS A 231 14.95 4.79 -6.64
C LYS A 231 15.13 5.15 -8.11
N MET A 232 15.52 6.39 -8.38
CA MET A 232 15.83 6.91 -9.71
C MET A 232 17.31 7.27 -9.77
N SER A 233 17.92 7.13 -10.94
CA SER A 233 19.21 7.78 -11.21
C SER A 233 19.02 9.30 -11.25
N GLU A 234 20.09 10.07 -11.00
CA GLU A 234 20.06 11.54 -11.10
C GLU A 234 19.56 12.01 -12.47
N GLY A 235 19.95 11.32 -13.54
CA GLY A 235 19.51 11.64 -14.91
C GLY A 235 18.00 11.45 -15.08
N GLN A 236 17.45 10.34 -14.61
CA GLN A 236 16.00 10.09 -14.64
C GLN A 236 15.24 11.12 -13.79
N PHE A 237 15.74 11.40 -12.58
CA PHE A 237 15.13 12.40 -11.70
C PHE A 237 15.13 13.79 -12.34
N ARG A 238 16.22 14.18 -13.03
CA ARG A 238 16.34 15.46 -13.75
C ARG A 238 15.33 15.56 -14.90
N GLU A 239 15.26 14.54 -15.76
CA GLU A 239 14.30 14.54 -16.87
C GLU A 239 12.86 14.58 -16.35
N PHE A 240 12.57 13.86 -15.26
CA PHE A 240 11.27 13.85 -14.64
C PHE A 240 10.89 15.19 -14.03
N ALA A 241 11.77 15.78 -13.22
CA ALA A 241 11.55 17.08 -12.61
C ALA A 241 11.25 18.15 -13.65
N TRP A 242 12.09 18.26 -14.68
CA TRP A 242 11.91 19.24 -15.75
C TRP A 242 10.72 18.96 -16.67
N GLY A 243 10.34 17.68 -16.82
CA GLY A 243 9.09 17.31 -17.51
C GLY A 243 7.87 17.84 -16.78
N LEU A 244 7.80 17.68 -15.45
CA LEU A 244 6.74 18.27 -14.62
C LEU A 244 6.78 19.80 -14.66
N ALA A 245 7.97 20.40 -14.54
CA ALA A 245 8.11 21.86 -14.60
C ALA A 245 7.61 22.48 -15.91
N THR A 246 7.70 21.76 -17.01
CA THR A 246 7.34 22.28 -18.35
C THR A 246 6.00 21.76 -18.89
N CYS A 247 5.28 20.89 -18.16
CA CYS A 247 4.02 20.31 -18.65
C CYS A 247 2.86 21.30 -18.73
N GLY A 248 2.94 22.46 -18.04
CA GLY A 248 1.89 23.48 -18.04
C GLY A 248 0.74 23.23 -17.06
N HIS A 249 0.66 22.07 -16.43
CA HIS A 249 -0.37 21.72 -15.45
C HIS A 249 0.11 21.91 -14.01
N PRO A 250 -0.79 22.23 -13.06
CA PRO A 250 -0.46 22.21 -11.65
C PRO A 250 -0.19 20.77 -11.20
N PHE A 251 0.73 20.58 -10.23
CA PHE A 251 1.06 19.27 -9.73
C PHE A 251 1.41 19.24 -8.24
N ILE A 252 1.08 18.13 -7.58
CA ILE A 252 1.65 17.76 -6.29
C ILE A 252 2.66 16.63 -6.53
N TRP A 253 3.87 16.82 -6.04
CA TRP A 253 4.92 15.81 -6.15
C TRP A 253 5.38 15.34 -4.78
N VAL A 254 5.16 14.06 -4.46
CA VAL A 254 5.67 13.43 -3.23
C VAL A 254 7.08 12.93 -3.48
N VAL A 255 8.04 13.52 -2.81
CA VAL A 255 9.47 13.17 -2.89
C VAL A 255 10.00 12.95 -1.49
N ARG A 256 10.38 11.70 -1.19
CA ARG A 256 10.93 11.35 0.13
C ARG A 256 12.20 12.15 0.43
N THR A 257 12.45 12.41 1.70
CA THR A 257 13.60 13.20 2.17
C THR A 257 14.94 12.63 1.70
N ASP A 258 15.11 11.30 1.70
CA ASP A 258 16.33 10.63 1.23
C ASP A 258 16.55 10.86 -0.29
N VAL A 259 15.49 10.82 -1.08
CA VAL A 259 15.52 11.08 -2.54
C VAL A 259 15.80 12.56 -2.82
N MET A 260 15.18 13.48 -2.06
CA MET A 260 15.46 14.92 -2.20
C MET A 260 16.93 15.25 -1.91
N ARG A 261 17.48 14.69 -0.82
CA ARG A 261 18.90 14.90 -0.47
C ARG A 261 19.84 14.37 -1.57
N ALA A 262 19.55 13.17 -2.08
CA ALA A 262 20.36 12.55 -3.15
C ALA A 262 20.32 13.33 -4.47
N ASN A 263 19.26 14.10 -4.74
CA ASN A 263 19.05 14.83 -5.98
C ASN A 263 18.98 16.36 -5.80
N ALA A 264 19.57 16.89 -4.74
CA ALA A 264 19.55 18.34 -4.44
C ALA A 264 20.12 19.20 -5.57
N ALA A 265 21.08 18.67 -6.35
CA ALA A 265 21.66 19.35 -7.50
C ALA A 265 20.69 19.53 -8.69
N VAL A 266 19.54 18.85 -8.69
CA VAL A 266 18.50 19.00 -9.71
C VAL A 266 17.46 20.02 -9.29
N LEU A 267 17.09 20.05 -8.01
CA LEU A 267 16.09 20.96 -7.44
C LEU A 267 16.73 22.30 -7.08
N THR A 268 17.18 23.03 -8.10
CA THR A 268 17.87 24.32 -7.97
C THR A 268 16.86 25.46 -7.74
N GLU A 269 17.37 26.67 -7.41
CA GLU A 269 16.53 27.88 -7.33
C GLU A 269 15.79 28.16 -8.65
N ASP A 270 16.42 27.92 -9.79
CA ASP A 270 15.79 28.10 -11.10
C ASP A 270 14.62 27.09 -11.30
N TYR A 271 14.79 25.84 -10.83
CA TYR A 271 13.71 24.87 -10.84
C TYR A 271 12.52 25.35 -9.99
N TYR A 272 12.76 25.81 -8.76
CA TYR A 272 11.70 26.30 -7.88
C TYR A 272 11.01 27.55 -8.40
N LYS A 273 11.73 28.46 -9.07
CA LYS A 273 11.12 29.63 -9.76
C LYS A 273 10.19 29.21 -10.90
N GLU A 274 10.59 28.17 -11.67
CA GLU A 274 9.79 27.67 -12.80
C GLU A 274 8.44 27.10 -12.35
N ILE A 275 8.37 26.53 -11.15
CA ILE A 275 7.18 25.85 -10.64
C ILE A 275 6.40 26.64 -9.58
N GLU A 276 6.87 27.83 -9.17
CA GLU A 276 6.43 28.56 -7.96
C GLU A 276 4.92 28.67 -7.83
N ASP A 277 4.20 29.02 -8.90
CA ASP A 277 2.76 29.24 -8.89
C ASP A 277 1.92 27.96 -9.18
N ARG A 278 2.55 26.83 -9.51
CA ARG A 278 1.87 25.65 -10.08
C ARG A 278 2.10 24.37 -9.33
N ALA A 279 3.03 24.34 -8.37
CA ALA A 279 3.44 23.07 -7.77
C ALA A 279 3.49 23.11 -6.24
N LEU A 280 3.23 21.95 -5.66
CA LEU A 280 3.50 21.66 -4.26
C LEU A 280 4.39 20.41 -4.19
N ILE A 281 5.61 20.56 -3.65
CA ILE A 281 6.49 19.43 -3.36
C ILE A 281 6.40 19.13 -1.86
N VAL A 282 6.11 17.87 -1.53
CA VAL A 282 5.97 17.39 -0.15
C VAL A 282 6.75 16.10 0.05
N THR A 283 7.11 15.79 1.29
CA THR A 283 7.82 14.55 1.61
C THR A 283 6.89 13.36 1.76
N TRP A 284 5.66 13.60 2.27
CA TRP A 284 4.62 12.59 2.43
C TRP A 284 3.24 13.25 2.57
N CYS A 285 2.19 12.54 2.18
CA CYS A 285 0.80 13.02 2.33
C CYS A 285 -0.18 11.86 2.48
N GLN A 286 -1.43 12.17 2.80
CA GLN A 286 -2.55 11.22 2.86
C GLN A 286 -3.03 10.90 1.43
N GLN A 287 -2.34 10.00 0.73
CA GLN A 287 -2.53 9.71 -0.68
C GLN A 287 -3.99 9.40 -1.06
N GLU A 288 -4.68 8.58 -0.28
CA GLU A 288 -6.07 8.22 -0.55
C GLU A 288 -6.98 9.45 -0.58
N GLN A 289 -6.83 10.34 0.39
CA GLN A 289 -7.62 11.58 0.47
C GLN A 289 -7.22 12.57 -0.62
N VAL A 290 -5.92 12.68 -0.93
CA VAL A 290 -5.44 13.52 -2.05
C VAL A 290 -6.02 13.03 -3.37
N LEU A 291 -5.99 11.72 -3.64
CA LEU A 291 -6.57 11.14 -4.85
C LEU A 291 -8.09 11.33 -4.92
N ALA A 292 -8.79 11.30 -3.79
CA ALA A 292 -10.23 11.53 -3.72
C ALA A 292 -10.62 12.99 -3.97
N HIS A 293 -9.67 13.93 -3.85
CA HIS A 293 -9.94 15.36 -4.02
C HIS A 293 -10.32 15.70 -5.47
N GLU A 294 -11.32 16.58 -5.64
CA GLU A 294 -11.82 16.97 -6.96
C GLU A 294 -10.78 17.66 -7.85
N GLY A 295 -9.84 18.41 -7.26
CA GLY A 295 -8.75 19.09 -7.95
C GLY A 295 -7.84 18.12 -8.72
N VAL A 296 -7.67 16.88 -8.24
CA VAL A 296 -6.80 15.87 -8.88
C VAL A 296 -7.48 15.30 -10.12
N GLY A 297 -6.83 15.43 -11.29
CA GLY A 297 -7.29 14.90 -12.57
C GLY A 297 -6.51 13.68 -13.06
N LEU A 298 -5.28 13.50 -12.60
CA LEU A 298 -4.36 12.48 -13.10
C LEU A 298 -3.41 12.01 -11.98
N PHE A 299 -3.13 10.71 -11.93
CA PHE A 299 -2.11 10.17 -11.03
C PHE A 299 -0.93 9.60 -11.82
N PHE A 300 0.26 10.15 -11.61
CA PHE A 300 1.51 9.61 -12.13
C PHE A 300 2.12 8.68 -11.05
N THR A 301 2.10 7.38 -11.29
CA THR A 301 2.32 6.35 -10.27
C THR A 301 3.33 5.28 -10.70
N HIS A 302 3.95 4.63 -9.72
CA HIS A 302 4.77 3.43 -9.94
C HIS A 302 3.93 2.14 -10.12
N ALA A 303 2.59 2.24 -10.07
CA ALA A 303 1.67 1.10 -10.15
C ALA A 303 1.84 0.03 -9.05
N GLY A 304 2.31 0.39 -7.84
CA GLY A 304 2.24 -0.49 -6.67
C GLY A 304 0.78 -0.80 -6.31
N TRP A 305 0.50 -1.99 -5.73
CA TRP A 305 -0.88 -2.46 -5.59
C TRP A 305 -1.76 -1.54 -4.73
N ASN A 306 -1.27 -0.99 -3.62
CA ASN A 306 -2.04 -0.04 -2.82
C ASN A 306 -2.41 1.20 -3.63
N SER A 307 -1.44 1.80 -4.34
CA SER A 307 -1.70 2.94 -5.22
C SER A 307 -2.67 2.60 -6.36
N THR A 308 -2.63 1.36 -6.86
CA THR A 308 -3.59 0.86 -7.85
C THR A 308 -5.00 0.79 -7.27
N LEU A 309 -5.18 0.25 -6.07
CA LEU A 309 -6.47 0.20 -5.39
C LEU A 309 -7.01 1.60 -5.08
N GLU A 310 -6.17 2.48 -4.53
CA GLU A 310 -6.54 3.87 -4.22
C GLU A 310 -6.94 4.64 -5.49
N THR A 311 -6.23 4.40 -6.60
CA THR A 311 -6.59 4.94 -7.93
C THR A 311 -7.97 4.49 -8.37
N VAL A 312 -8.25 3.19 -8.29
CA VAL A 312 -9.54 2.63 -8.67
C VAL A 312 -10.66 3.18 -7.78
N ILE A 313 -10.44 3.24 -6.47
CA ILE A 313 -11.40 3.79 -5.49
C ILE A 313 -11.69 5.26 -5.79
N ALA A 314 -10.66 6.05 -6.13
CA ALA A 314 -10.82 7.45 -6.47
C ALA A 314 -11.42 7.68 -7.86
N GLY A 315 -11.32 6.68 -8.77
CA GLY A 315 -11.78 6.81 -10.16
C GLY A 315 -10.88 7.74 -10.98
N LYS A 316 -9.57 7.69 -10.74
CA LYS A 316 -8.61 8.58 -11.44
C LYS A 316 -7.88 7.83 -12.55
N PRO A 317 -7.69 8.46 -13.73
CA PRO A 317 -6.81 7.92 -14.75
C PRO A 317 -5.34 8.00 -14.32
N VAL A 318 -4.47 7.16 -14.92
CA VAL A 318 -3.07 7.04 -14.50
C VAL A 318 -2.06 7.14 -15.63
N ILE A 319 -0.85 7.61 -15.29
CA ILE A 319 0.38 7.31 -16.02
C ILE A 319 1.20 6.37 -15.13
N CYS A 320 1.51 5.18 -15.65
CA CYS A 320 2.26 4.16 -14.93
C CYS A 320 3.73 4.20 -15.30
N TRP A 321 4.60 4.17 -14.29
CA TRP A 321 6.05 4.02 -14.48
C TRP A 321 6.57 2.97 -13.48
N PRO A 322 6.45 1.66 -13.80
CA PRO A 322 6.84 0.58 -12.91
C PRO A 322 8.36 0.48 -12.76
N PHE A 323 8.82 0.13 -11.55
CA PHE A 323 10.24 -0.01 -11.20
C PHE A 323 10.61 -1.44 -10.82
N ILE A 324 9.81 -2.10 -9.99
CA ILE A 324 10.14 -3.40 -9.37
C ILE A 324 8.91 -4.26 -9.11
N ALA A 325 9.13 -5.52 -8.82
CA ALA A 325 8.14 -6.50 -8.35
C ALA A 325 6.95 -6.65 -9.31
N GLU A 326 5.74 -6.77 -8.79
CA GLU A 326 4.50 -6.94 -9.56
C GLU A 326 3.97 -5.64 -10.20
N GLN A 327 4.69 -4.52 -10.07
CA GLN A 327 4.29 -3.22 -10.61
C GLN A 327 4.06 -3.27 -12.13
N SER A 328 4.90 -4.02 -12.88
CA SER A 328 4.72 -4.22 -14.32
C SER A 328 3.43 -4.97 -14.65
N THR A 329 3.05 -5.96 -13.82
CA THR A 329 1.76 -6.67 -13.96
C THR A 329 0.60 -5.71 -13.69
N ASN A 330 0.66 -4.94 -12.62
CA ASN A 330 -0.38 -3.96 -12.29
C ASN A 330 -0.49 -2.87 -13.36
N SER A 331 0.64 -2.36 -13.87
CA SER A 331 0.70 -1.40 -14.98
C SER A 331 0.00 -1.96 -16.24
N ARG A 332 0.29 -3.22 -16.60
CA ARG A 332 -0.36 -3.88 -17.72
C ARG A 332 -1.88 -3.93 -17.55
N TYR A 333 -2.38 -4.28 -16.34
CA TYR A 333 -3.81 -4.27 -16.08
C TYR A 333 -4.40 -2.87 -16.22
N LEU A 334 -3.80 -1.87 -15.59
CA LEU A 334 -4.26 -0.48 -15.67
C LEU A 334 -4.29 0.07 -17.11
N CYS A 335 -3.23 -0.24 -17.90
CA CYS A 335 -3.03 0.39 -19.20
C CYS A 335 -3.63 -0.41 -20.37
N LYS A 336 -3.71 -1.75 -20.29
CA LYS A 336 -4.12 -2.62 -21.40
C LYS A 336 -5.44 -3.33 -21.15
N VAL A 337 -5.69 -3.82 -19.93
CA VAL A 337 -6.90 -4.60 -19.61
C VAL A 337 -8.04 -3.69 -19.18
N TRP A 338 -7.77 -2.81 -18.24
CA TRP A 338 -8.77 -1.85 -17.73
C TRP A 338 -8.86 -0.59 -18.58
N ASP A 339 -7.80 -0.28 -19.31
CA ASP A 339 -7.67 0.87 -20.20
C ASP A 339 -7.98 2.20 -19.50
N VAL A 340 -7.45 2.34 -18.27
CA VAL A 340 -7.59 3.57 -17.45
C VAL A 340 -6.33 4.42 -17.46
N GLY A 341 -5.29 4.01 -18.18
CA GLY A 341 -4.00 4.69 -18.17
C GLY A 341 -3.11 4.43 -19.38
N VAL A 342 -1.91 4.97 -19.28
CA VAL A 342 -0.79 4.77 -20.21
C VAL A 342 0.46 4.41 -19.42
N GLU A 343 1.39 3.68 -20.05
CA GLU A 343 2.68 3.36 -19.45
C GLU A 343 3.76 4.25 -20.06
N ALA A 344 4.54 4.92 -19.21
CA ALA A 344 5.70 5.68 -19.59
C ALA A 344 6.87 4.73 -19.93
N SER A 345 7.75 5.12 -20.83
CA SER A 345 8.93 4.34 -21.17
C SER A 345 9.87 4.19 -19.96
N HIS A 346 10.63 3.09 -19.92
CA HIS A 346 11.59 2.85 -18.84
C HIS A 346 12.64 3.98 -18.74
N HIS A 347 13.04 4.55 -19.87
CA HIS A 347 13.95 5.67 -20.00
C HIS A 347 13.17 6.95 -20.35
N VAL A 348 12.27 7.35 -19.45
CA VAL A 348 11.42 8.50 -19.64
C VAL A 348 12.24 9.78 -19.87
N THR A 349 11.80 10.58 -20.87
CA THR A 349 12.37 11.91 -21.15
C THR A 349 11.39 13.00 -20.74
N ARG A 350 11.89 14.23 -20.54
CA ARG A 350 11.02 15.37 -20.23
C ARG A 350 9.95 15.61 -21.29
N GLY A 351 10.28 15.42 -22.56
CA GLY A 351 9.32 15.56 -23.66
C GLY A 351 8.19 14.54 -23.56
N GLU A 352 8.53 13.28 -23.32
CA GLU A 352 7.54 12.20 -23.12
C GLU A 352 6.62 12.48 -21.92
N ILE A 353 7.14 12.99 -20.81
CA ILE A 353 6.33 13.32 -19.64
C ILE A 353 5.29 14.39 -20.00
N VAL A 354 5.72 15.44 -20.71
CA VAL A 354 4.82 16.52 -21.16
C VAL A 354 3.74 15.97 -22.08
N GLU A 355 4.12 15.13 -23.07
CA GLU A 355 3.18 14.53 -24.01
C GLU A 355 2.16 13.62 -23.33
N LEU A 356 2.60 12.75 -22.41
CA LEU A 356 1.72 11.86 -21.68
C LEU A 356 0.74 12.61 -20.79
N ILE A 357 1.20 13.64 -20.06
CA ILE A 357 0.32 14.47 -19.21
C ILE A 357 -0.74 15.16 -20.07
N LYS A 358 -0.34 15.77 -21.19
CA LYS A 358 -1.28 16.43 -22.13
C LYS A 358 -2.24 15.43 -22.75
N GLU A 359 -1.77 14.26 -23.20
CA GLU A 359 -2.64 13.19 -23.70
C GLU A 359 -3.72 12.86 -22.67
N MET A 360 -3.33 12.65 -21.42
CA MET A 360 -4.25 12.17 -20.39
C MET A 360 -5.24 13.26 -19.90
N LEU A 361 -4.85 14.53 -19.88
CA LEU A 361 -5.69 15.64 -19.37
C LEU A 361 -6.44 16.40 -20.45
N GLU A 362 -5.91 16.48 -21.68
CA GLU A 362 -6.44 17.39 -22.70
C GLU A 362 -7.12 16.67 -23.88
N SER A 363 -6.78 15.37 -24.12
CA SER A 363 -7.29 14.66 -25.29
C SER A 363 -8.64 13.98 -25.07
N GLU A 364 -9.36 13.68 -26.14
CA GLU A 364 -10.58 12.85 -26.07
C GLU A 364 -10.26 11.43 -25.55
N ARG A 365 -9.09 10.87 -25.88
CA ARG A 365 -8.66 9.57 -25.37
C ARG A 365 -8.43 9.59 -23.85
N GLY A 366 -7.89 10.71 -23.33
CA GLY A 366 -7.78 10.92 -21.88
C GLY A 366 -9.14 10.94 -21.17
N LYS A 367 -10.13 11.62 -21.77
CA LYS A 367 -11.51 11.61 -21.26
C LYS A 367 -12.15 10.23 -21.28
N GLU A 368 -11.95 9.43 -22.33
CA GLU A 368 -12.41 8.04 -22.40
C GLU A 368 -11.82 7.20 -21.26
N ARG A 369 -10.51 7.33 -21.00
CA ARG A 369 -9.82 6.62 -19.91
C ARG A 369 -10.33 7.07 -18.54
N HIS A 370 -10.61 8.36 -18.38
CA HIS A 370 -11.23 8.86 -17.15
C HIS A 370 -12.61 8.24 -16.91
N ASN A 371 -13.46 8.16 -17.93
CA ASN A 371 -14.77 7.52 -17.82
C ASN A 371 -14.65 6.03 -17.45
N LYS A 372 -13.69 5.31 -18.05
CA LYS A 372 -13.39 3.93 -17.64
C LYS A 372 -12.90 3.81 -16.20
N ALA A 373 -12.10 4.77 -15.73
CA ALA A 373 -11.68 4.79 -14.33
C ALA A 373 -12.89 4.96 -13.38
N LEU A 374 -13.88 5.77 -13.76
CA LEU A 374 -15.13 5.89 -13.00
C LEU A 374 -15.96 4.59 -13.03
N GLU A 375 -16.04 3.87 -14.16
CA GLU A 375 -16.69 2.55 -14.23
C GLU A 375 -16.03 1.52 -13.31
N TRP A 376 -14.69 1.52 -13.23
CA TRP A 376 -13.94 0.65 -12.32
C TRP A 376 -14.14 1.02 -10.86
N LYS A 377 -14.26 2.31 -10.55
CA LYS A 377 -14.66 2.77 -9.21
C LYS A 377 -16.01 2.19 -8.80
N GLU A 378 -17.02 2.26 -9.68
CA GLU A 378 -18.35 1.69 -9.40
C GLU A 378 -18.29 0.19 -9.12
N LYS A 379 -17.50 -0.57 -9.93
CA LYS A 379 -17.30 -2.01 -9.71
C LYS A 379 -16.63 -2.31 -8.37
N ALA A 380 -15.60 -1.54 -7.99
CA ALA A 380 -14.92 -1.70 -6.71
C ALA A 380 -15.86 -1.40 -5.52
N VAL A 381 -16.64 -0.33 -5.62
CA VAL A 381 -17.65 0.01 -4.61
C VAL A 381 -18.70 -1.12 -4.50
N ALA A 382 -19.20 -1.63 -5.61
CA ALA A 382 -20.17 -2.73 -5.63
C ALA A 382 -19.60 -4.02 -4.99
N ALA A 383 -18.32 -4.35 -5.26
CA ALA A 383 -17.67 -5.51 -4.68
C ALA A 383 -17.55 -5.44 -3.14
N ALA A 384 -17.34 -4.24 -2.59
CA ALA A 384 -17.21 -4.02 -1.16
C ALA A 384 -18.53 -3.73 -0.43
N GLN A 385 -19.66 -3.57 -1.13
CA GLN A 385 -20.97 -3.41 -0.51
C GLN A 385 -21.45 -4.70 0.15
N VAL A 386 -22.41 -4.58 1.10
CA VAL A 386 -23.07 -5.74 1.70
C VAL A 386 -23.62 -6.65 0.61
N GLY A 387 -23.19 -7.91 0.61
CA GLY A 387 -23.53 -8.87 -0.43
C GLY A 387 -22.67 -8.83 -1.70
N GLY A 388 -21.72 -7.89 -1.80
CA GLY A 388 -20.70 -7.87 -2.85
C GLY A 388 -19.66 -8.99 -2.68
N SER A 389 -18.83 -9.20 -3.70
CA SER A 389 -17.87 -10.32 -3.73
C SER A 389 -16.83 -10.25 -2.61
N SER A 390 -16.20 -9.09 -2.44
CA SER A 390 -15.18 -8.89 -1.39
C SER A 390 -15.77 -8.94 0.01
N TYR A 391 -16.98 -8.39 0.19
CA TYR A 391 -17.70 -8.46 1.46
C TYR A 391 -18.05 -9.92 1.83
N LYS A 392 -18.56 -10.70 0.87
CA LYS A 392 -18.86 -12.13 1.07
C LYS A 392 -17.60 -12.94 1.38
N ASP A 393 -16.51 -12.69 0.67
CA ASP A 393 -15.24 -13.39 0.92
C ASP A 393 -14.68 -13.05 2.30
N PHE A 394 -14.84 -11.81 2.78
CA PHE A 394 -14.45 -11.44 4.15
C PHE A 394 -15.35 -12.14 5.20
N ASP A 395 -16.68 -12.16 5.00
CA ASP A 395 -17.57 -12.88 5.92
C ASP A 395 -17.30 -14.39 5.93
N ARG A 396 -16.98 -14.99 4.76
CA ARG A 396 -16.55 -16.39 4.66
C ARG A 396 -15.24 -16.64 5.40
N LEU A 397 -14.24 -15.78 5.25
CA LEU A 397 -12.98 -15.85 5.98
C LEU A 397 -13.24 -15.89 7.49
N ILE A 398 -14.08 -14.99 7.99
CA ILE A 398 -14.46 -14.96 9.42
C ILE A 398 -15.15 -16.24 9.85
N ALA A 399 -16.10 -16.74 9.05
CA ALA A 399 -16.92 -17.91 9.41
C ALA A 399 -16.18 -19.26 9.29
N GLU A 400 -15.37 -19.41 8.23
CA GLU A 400 -14.74 -20.69 7.88
C GLU A 400 -13.39 -20.88 8.54
N VAL A 401 -12.66 -19.78 8.84
CA VAL A 401 -11.28 -19.83 9.33
C VAL A 401 -11.16 -19.48 10.80
N PHE A 402 -11.90 -18.47 11.29
CA PHE A 402 -11.68 -17.91 12.63
C PHE A 402 -12.75 -18.25 13.67
N ARG A 403 -13.85 -18.89 13.32
CA ARG A 403 -14.95 -19.24 14.24
C ARG A 403 -15.02 -20.73 14.59
N HIS A 404 -13.87 -21.41 14.61
CA HIS A 404 -13.80 -22.80 15.09
C HIS A 404 -13.39 -22.87 16.54
#